data_f3fbd60fbe9e1ad01be61e1eecac54e8
#
_entry.id   f3fbd60fbe9e1ad01be61e1eecac54e8
#
_cell.length_a   1.000
_cell.length_b   1.000
_cell.length_c   1.000
_cell.angle_alpha   90.00
_cell.angle_beta   90.00
_cell.angle_gamma   90.00
#
_symmetry.space_group_name_H-M   'P 1'
#
loop_
_entity.id
_entity.type
_entity.pdbx_description
1 polymer ?
#
loop_
_entity_poly.entity_id
_entity_poly.type
_entity_poly.pdbx_seq_one_letter_code
_entity_poly.pdbx_strand_id
1 'polypeptide(L)'
;ADLAGGPMMDLGSYVTSFALMVGGMPQEIVARGSDTAEGLNGQTSMLFGWQNGMQGLLNTTLFSNTPGGAVVAGRQATLTIDGQFYAPGGFTLAASQGGQVLRWEEPRNRYDQLFWQAEHFAWCIGQGLQDSPLRPLSRVLQNLQVMDEVRRQVGAVFNEER
;
A
#
# COMPACT_ATOMS: atom_id res chain seq x y z
N ALA A 1 -17.17 13.41 -9.79
CA ALA A 1 -17.08 13.70 -8.36
C ALA A 1 -17.95 12.77 -7.53
N ASP A 2 -19.12 12.38 -8.01
CA ASP A 2 -20.11 11.65 -7.19
C ASP A 2 -19.78 10.15 -6.98
N LEU A 3 -18.81 9.59 -7.69
CA LEU A 3 -18.49 8.16 -7.66
C LEU A 3 -17.03 7.83 -7.37
N ALA A 4 -16.14 8.81 -7.19
CA ALA A 4 -14.72 8.55 -7.03
C ALA A 4 -14.08 9.38 -5.90
N GLY A 5 -13.41 8.69 -4.97
CA GLY A 5 -12.72 9.30 -3.84
C GLY A 5 -11.27 9.74 -4.12
N GLY A 6 -10.86 9.79 -5.39
CA GLY A 6 -9.48 10.10 -5.78
C GLY A 6 -8.49 8.95 -5.55
N PRO A 7 -7.19 9.14 -5.89
CA PRO A 7 -6.17 8.08 -5.83
C PRO A 7 -5.90 7.58 -4.43
N MET A 8 -6.19 8.37 -3.39
CA MET A 8 -6.01 7.92 -2.00
C MET A 8 -6.96 6.75 -1.66
N MET A 9 -8.20 6.78 -2.16
CA MET A 9 -9.19 5.73 -1.88
C MET A 9 -9.02 4.49 -2.77
N ASP A 10 -8.36 4.64 -3.91
CA ASP A 10 -8.03 3.55 -4.83
C ASP A 10 -6.60 3.02 -4.55
N LEU A 11 -5.59 3.64 -5.12
CA LEU A 11 -4.20 3.23 -5.02
C LEU A 11 -3.60 3.44 -3.62
N GLY A 12 -4.12 4.37 -2.85
CA GLY A 12 -3.71 4.62 -1.47
C GLY A 12 -3.84 3.40 -0.58
N SER A 13 -4.87 2.58 -0.80
CA SER A 13 -5.09 1.34 -0.06
C SER A 13 -3.91 0.35 -0.19
N TYR A 14 -3.23 0.30 -1.34
CA TYR A 14 -2.07 -0.57 -1.57
C TYR A 14 -0.83 -0.05 -0.83
N VAL A 15 -0.53 1.25 -0.94
CA VAL A 15 0.67 1.81 -0.31
C VAL A 15 0.58 1.79 1.21
N THR A 16 -0.60 2.11 1.78
CA THR A 16 -0.83 2.05 3.23
C THR A 16 -0.80 0.61 3.74
N SER A 17 -1.43 -0.32 3.02
CA SER A 17 -1.44 -1.74 3.36
C SER A 17 -0.03 -2.34 3.36
N PHE A 18 0.82 -1.96 2.41
CA PHE A 18 2.21 -2.41 2.35
C PHE A 18 3.01 -1.84 3.52
N ALA A 19 2.86 -0.56 3.85
CA ALA A 19 3.52 0.05 5.00
C ALA A 19 3.12 -0.63 6.32
N LEU A 20 1.83 -0.95 6.50
CA LEU A 20 1.33 -1.71 7.65
C LEU A 20 1.85 -3.15 7.69
N MET A 21 2.04 -3.78 6.54
CA MET A 21 2.63 -5.12 6.47
C MET A 21 4.09 -5.12 6.94
N VAL A 22 4.86 -4.07 6.62
CA VAL A 22 6.27 -3.93 7.01
C VAL A 22 6.44 -3.48 8.46
N GLY A 23 5.69 -2.47 8.89
CA GLY A 23 5.92 -1.80 10.18
C GLY A 23 4.80 -1.97 11.23
N GLY A 24 3.67 -2.56 10.87
CA GLY A 24 2.47 -2.53 11.72
C GLY A 24 1.83 -1.14 11.74
N MET A 25 1.02 -0.86 12.77
CA MET A 25 0.35 0.43 12.94
C MET A 25 1.37 1.54 13.23
N PRO A 26 1.39 2.64 12.45
CA PRO A 26 2.23 3.79 12.74
C PRO A 26 1.69 4.53 13.98
N GLN A 27 2.59 5.16 14.76
CA GLN A 27 2.24 6.05 15.86
C GLN A 27 2.03 7.49 15.38
N GLU A 28 2.68 7.84 14.27
CA GLU A 28 2.58 9.16 13.69
C GLU A 28 2.22 9.06 12.20
N ILE A 29 1.26 9.87 11.78
CA ILE A 29 0.84 10.01 10.38
C ILE A 29 0.81 11.49 10.07
N VAL A 30 1.58 11.90 9.06
CA VAL A 30 1.53 13.24 8.48
C VAL A 30 1.20 13.10 7.02
N ALA A 31 0.16 13.79 6.56
CA ALA A 31 -0.27 13.72 5.18
C ALA A 31 -0.53 15.11 4.60
N ARG A 32 -0.20 15.28 3.31
CA ARG A 32 -0.51 16.46 2.52
C ARG A 32 -1.09 16.04 1.18
N GLY A 33 -2.23 16.63 0.84
CA GLY A 33 -2.91 16.43 -0.43
C GLY A 33 -2.89 17.65 -1.32
N SER A 34 -3.19 17.43 -2.58
CA SER A 34 -3.53 18.46 -3.57
C SER A 34 -4.72 17.99 -4.38
N ASP A 35 -5.68 18.87 -4.60
CA ASP A 35 -6.90 18.55 -5.30
C ASP A 35 -6.78 18.83 -6.81
N THR A 36 -7.60 18.15 -7.61
CA THR A 36 -7.83 18.46 -9.02
C THR A 36 -8.65 19.76 -9.15
N ALA A 37 -8.77 20.26 -10.37
CA ALA A 37 -9.60 21.45 -10.64
C ALA A 37 -11.09 21.24 -10.25
N GLU A 38 -11.55 20.00 -10.23
CA GLU A 38 -12.91 19.61 -9.86
C GLU A 38 -13.07 19.41 -8.34
N GLY A 39 -12.04 19.68 -7.54
CA GLY A 39 -12.06 19.54 -6.08
C GLY A 39 -12.00 18.10 -5.57
N LEU A 40 -11.43 17.19 -6.36
CA LEU A 40 -11.15 15.82 -5.93
C LEU A 40 -9.71 15.72 -5.46
N ASN A 41 -9.46 14.91 -4.43
CA ASN A 41 -8.07 14.59 -4.06
C ASN A 41 -7.34 13.97 -5.26
N GLY A 42 -6.36 14.69 -5.80
CA GLY A 42 -5.60 14.29 -6.99
C GLY A 42 -4.23 13.72 -6.66
N GLN A 43 -3.70 14.06 -5.50
CA GLN A 43 -2.40 13.56 -5.01
C GLN A 43 -2.38 13.58 -3.49
N THR A 44 -1.73 12.57 -2.89
CA THR A 44 -1.46 12.52 -1.45
C THR A 44 -0.05 12.01 -1.21
N SER A 45 0.72 12.76 -0.42
CA SER A 45 2.00 12.34 0.13
C SER A 45 1.86 12.11 1.62
N MET A 46 2.45 11.04 2.14
CA MET A 46 2.33 10.63 3.53
C MET A 46 3.70 10.32 4.11
N LEU A 47 3.91 10.72 5.35
CA LEU A 47 5.01 10.30 6.21
C LEU A 47 4.45 9.53 7.39
N PHE A 48 4.88 8.29 7.56
CA PHE A 48 4.53 7.45 8.69
C PHE A 48 5.74 7.29 9.60
N GLY A 49 5.51 7.41 10.91
CA GLY A 49 6.51 7.20 11.96
C GLY A 49 6.15 6.03 12.87
N TRP A 50 7.14 5.21 13.23
CA TRP A 50 7.00 4.09 14.16
C TRP A 50 7.87 4.29 15.40
N GLN A 51 7.45 3.73 16.52
CA GLN A 51 8.13 3.86 17.82
C GLN A 51 9.61 3.39 17.80
N ASN A 52 9.94 2.45 16.92
CA ASN A 52 11.31 1.95 16.74
C ASN A 52 12.21 2.88 15.91
N GLY A 53 11.72 4.06 15.52
CA GLY A 53 12.42 5.03 14.69
C GLY A 53 12.35 4.77 13.18
N MET A 54 11.63 3.74 12.74
CA MET A 54 11.35 3.52 11.32
C MET A 54 10.49 4.66 10.77
N GLN A 55 10.74 5.05 9.52
CA GLN A 55 9.93 6.01 8.78
C GLN A 55 9.51 5.43 7.43
N GLY A 56 8.30 5.75 7.00
CA GLY A 56 7.78 5.40 5.70
C GLY A 56 7.37 6.65 4.92
N LEU A 57 7.80 6.73 3.67
CA LEU A 57 7.37 7.76 2.72
C LEU A 57 6.51 7.12 1.66
N LEU A 58 5.27 7.57 1.56
CA LEU A 58 4.27 7.01 0.65
C LEU A 58 3.69 8.13 -0.22
N ASN A 59 3.34 7.78 -1.45
CA ASN A 59 2.73 8.72 -2.38
C ASN A 59 1.70 8.03 -3.28
N THR A 60 0.61 8.74 -3.55
CA THR A 60 -0.36 8.40 -4.60
C THR A 60 -0.64 9.66 -5.43
N THR A 61 -0.77 9.53 -6.75
CA THR A 61 -1.00 10.69 -7.61
C THR A 61 -1.71 10.33 -8.91
N LEU A 62 -2.58 11.25 -9.36
CA LEU A 62 -3.13 11.29 -10.73
C LEU A 62 -2.37 12.28 -11.63
N PHE A 63 -1.49 13.12 -11.06
CA PHE A 63 -0.85 14.22 -11.80
C PHE A 63 0.41 13.78 -12.56
N SER A 64 0.96 12.62 -12.24
CA SER A 64 2.19 12.13 -12.84
C SER A 64 2.22 10.61 -12.92
N ASN A 65 2.96 10.09 -13.88
CA ASN A 65 3.27 8.68 -13.97
C ASN A 65 4.49 8.37 -13.10
N THR A 66 4.25 7.71 -11.97
CA THR A 66 5.32 7.29 -11.04
C THR A 66 5.77 5.86 -11.34
N PRO A 67 6.99 5.46 -10.98
CA PRO A 67 7.49 4.09 -11.18
C PRO A 67 6.65 3.02 -10.48
N GLY A 68 5.90 3.37 -9.41
CA GLY A 68 5.05 2.45 -8.67
C GLY A 68 5.80 1.34 -7.94
N GLY A 69 7.11 1.47 -7.74
CA GLY A 69 7.93 0.54 -7.00
C GLY A 69 7.84 0.74 -5.48
N ALA A 70 8.41 -0.21 -4.72
CA ALA A 70 8.57 -0.07 -3.28
C ALA A 70 9.99 -0.45 -2.84
N VAL A 71 10.48 0.22 -1.80
CA VAL A 71 11.79 -0.04 -1.21
C VAL A 71 11.66 -0.17 0.30
N VAL A 72 12.24 -1.22 0.87
CA VAL A 72 12.40 -1.38 2.31
C VAL A 72 13.91 -1.43 2.61
N ALA A 73 14.43 -0.33 3.15
CA ALA A 73 15.85 -0.21 3.48
C ALA A 73 16.07 -0.60 4.95
N GLY A 74 16.79 -1.68 5.17
CA GLY A 74 17.22 -2.14 6.48
C GLY A 74 18.72 -1.92 6.70
N ARG A 75 19.20 -2.18 7.92
CA ARG A 75 20.63 -2.06 8.26
C ARG A 75 21.49 -3.10 7.55
N GLN A 76 20.96 -4.29 7.30
CA GLN A 76 21.70 -5.42 6.75
C GLN A 76 21.45 -5.66 5.27
N ALA A 77 20.26 -5.27 4.78
CA ALA A 77 19.87 -5.47 3.40
C ALA A 77 18.81 -4.45 2.98
N THR A 78 18.67 -4.25 1.66
CA THR A 78 17.63 -3.48 1.03
C THR A 78 16.79 -4.38 0.15
N LEU A 79 15.48 -4.38 0.37
CA LEU A 79 14.50 -4.99 -0.52
C LEU A 79 13.99 -3.92 -1.49
N THR A 80 14.13 -4.18 -2.78
CA THR A 80 13.55 -3.36 -3.85
C THR A 80 12.52 -4.19 -4.61
N ILE A 81 11.29 -3.71 -4.65
CA ILE A 81 10.19 -4.33 -5.40
C ILE A 81 9.95 -3.50 -6.64
N ASP A 82 9.91 -4.15 -7.80
CA ASP A 82 9.73 -3.49 -9.09
C ASP A 82 8.37 -2.77 -9.18
N GLY A 83 8.28 -1.81 -10.07
CA GLY A 83 7.03 -1.08 -10.35
C GLY A 83 5.97 -2.01 -10.91
N GLN A 84 4.91 -1.72 -10.60
CA GLN A 84 3.72 -1.81 -9.78
C GLN A 84 3.86 -2.85 -8.65
N PHE A 85 4.37 -2.43 -7.51
CA PHE A 85 4.68 -3.32 -6.38
C PHE A 85 3.50 -4.16 -5.88
N TYR A 86 2.28 -3.74 -6.16
CA TYR A 86 1.02 -4.42 -5.80
C TYR A 86 0.55 -5.45 -6.84
N ALA A 87 1.31 -5.64 -7.91
CA ALA A 87 1.05 -6.62 -8.96
C ALA A 87 2.16 -7.67 -8.99
N PRO A 88 1.93 -8.86 -9.58
CA PRO A 88 2.99 -9.85 -9.80
C PRO A 88 4.19 -9.23 -10.51
N GLY A 89 5.38 -9.51 -10.01
CA GLY A 89 6.62 -8.94 -10.55
C GLY A 89 7.84 -9.41 -9.82
N GLY A 90 8.96 -8.76 -10.08
CA GLY A 90 10.22 -9.11 -9.48
C GLY A 90 10.54 -8.29 -8.23
N PHE A 91 11.38 -8.85 -7.39
CA PHE A 91 12.02 -8.10 -6.31
C PHE A 91 13.48 -8.51 -6.16
N THR A 92 14.26 -7.60 -5.63
CA THR A 92 15.69 -7.80 -5.35
C THR A 92 15.95 -7.57 -3.86
N LEU A 93 16.65 -8.49 -3.22
CA LEU A 93 17.18 -8.32 -1.87
C LEU A 93 18.70 -8.25 -1.97
N ALA A 94 19.28 -7.08 -1.66
CA ALA A 94 20.71 -6.83 -1.72
C ALA A 94 21.29 -6.55 -0.33
N ALA A 95 22.39 -7.23 0.04
CA ALA A 95 23.09 -6.97 1.29
C ALA A 95 23.71 -5.57 1.30
N SER A 96 23.58 -4.82 2.43
CA SER A 96 24.06 -3.43 2.55
C SER A 96 25.57 -3.27 2.50
N GLN A 97 26.32 -4.31 2.89
CA GLN A 97 27.80 -4.30 2.93
C GLN A 97 28.44 -4.87 1.64
N GLY A 98 27.67 -5.00 0.57
CA GLY A 98 28.08 -5.76 -0.62
C GLY A 98 27.95 -7.28 -0.43
N GLY A 99 28.16 -8.05 -1.48
CA GLY A 99 28.09 -9.51 -1.42
C GLY A 99 26.82 -10.07 -2.08
N GLN A 100 26.03 -10.83 -1.34
CA GLN A 100 24.91 -11.58 -1.92
C GLN A 100 23.77 -10.68 -2.38
N VAL A 101 23.33 -10.91 -3.62
CA VAL A 101 22.10 -10.34 -4.18
C VAL A 101 21.18 -11.50 -4.55
N LEU A 102 19.98 -11.48 -4.01
CA LEU A 102 18.91 -12.42 -4.37
C LEU A 102 17.93 -11.70 -5.26
N ARG A 103 17.60 -12.30 -6.38
CA ARG A 103 16.58 -11.81 -7.30
C ARG A 103 15.48 -12.84 -7.42
N TRP A 104 14.24 -12.40 -7.27
CA TRP A 104 13.04 -13.14 -7.58
C TRP A 104 12.38 -12.54 -8.82
N GLU A 105 12.03 -13.40 -9.77
CA GLU A 105 11.28 -13.02 -10.96
C GLU A 105 9.99 -13.82 -11.01
N GLU A 106 8.88 -13.13 -11.07
CA GLU A 106 7.59 -13.75 -11.30
C GLU A 106 7.11 -13.38 -12.71
N PRO A 107 6.62 -14.35 -13.50
CA PRO A 107 6.04 -14.05 -14.80
C PRO A 107 4.90 -13.03 -14.67
N ARG A 108 5.00 -11.92 -15.40
CA ARG A 108 3.98 -10.87 -15.41
C ARG A 108 2.89 -11.24 -16.40
N ASN A 109 1.85 -11.91 -15.93
CA ASN A 109 0.61 -12.07 -16.67
C ASN A 109 -0.38 -11.03 -16.18
N ARG A 110 -0.66 -10.02 -16.99
CA ARG A 110 -1.32 -8.76 -16.64
C ARG A 110 -2.69 -8.89 -15.94
N TYR A 111 -3.36 -10.05 -16.07
CA TYR A 111 -4.67 -10.32 -15.49
C TYR A 111 -4.72 -11.56 -14.57
N ASP A 112 -3.68 -12.35 -14.52
CA ASP A 112 -3.69 -13.63 -13.79
C ASP A 112 -3.57 -13.44 -12.27
N GLN A 113 -3.19 -12.25 -11.80
CA GLN A 113 -3.06 -11.97 -10.37
C GLN A 113 -4.37 -12.06 -9.57
N LEU A 114 -5.51 -11.82 -10.20
CA LEU A 114 -6.83 -11.93 -9.56
C LEU A 114 -7.19 -13.37 -9.22
N PHE A 115 -6.61 -14.31 -9.92
CA PHE A 115 -6.75 -15.74 -9.64
C PHE A 115 -6.29 -16.11 -8.22
N TRP A 116 -5.17 -15.56 -7.73
CA TRP A 116 -4.64 -15.88 -6.41
C TRP A 116 -5.61 -15.56 -5.25
N GLN A 117 -6.32 -14.46 -5.35
CA GLN A 117 -7.32 -14.13 -4.32
C GLN A 117 -8.52 -15.08 -4.36
N ALA A 118 -8.95 -15.49 -5.56
CA ALA A 118 -10.04 -16.45 -5.72
C ALA A 118 -9.65 -17.84 -5.21
N GLU A 119 -8.46 -18.31 -5.55
CA GLU A 119 -7.91 -19.59 -5.07
C GLU A 119 -7.79 -19.60 -3.54
N HIS A 120 -7.20 -18.55 -2.97
CA HIS A 120 -7.06 -18.42 -1.52
C HIS A 120 -8.42 -18.38 -0.81
N PHE A 121 -9.39 -17.67 -1.37
CA PHE A 121 -10.74 -17.63 -0.84
C PHE A 121 -11.40 -19.01 -0.86
N ALA A 122 -11.32 -19.73 -1.98
CA ALA A 122 -11.82 -21.11 -2.09
C ALA A 122 -11.13 -22.04 -1.10
N TRP A 123 -9.82 -21.90 -0.92
CA TRP A 123 -9.07 -22.65 0.08
C TRP A 123 -9.57 -22.36 1.50
N CYS A 124 -9.76 -21.09 1.87
CA CYS A 124 -10.30 -20.72 3.19
C CYS A 124 -11.66 -21.39 3.45
N ILE A 125 -12.55 -21.38 2.46
CA ILE A 125 -13.85 -22.07 2.56
C ILE A 125 -13.66 -23.56 2.77
N GLY A 126 -12.78 -24.21 1.98
CA GLY A 126 -12.48 -25.64 2.10
C GLY A 126 -11.90 -26.04 3.46
N GLN A 127 -11.21 -25.13 4.14
CA GLN A 127 -10.69 -25.31 5.50
C GLN A 127 -11.69 -24.90 6.60
N GLY A 128 -12.89 -24.43 6.25
CA GLY A 128 -13.88 -23.96 7.21
C GLY A 128 -13.48 -22.68 7.95
N LEU A 129 -12.55 -21.89 7.39
CA LEU A 129 -12.08 -20.65 7.98
C LEU A 129 -13.11 -19.53 7.74
N GLN A 130 -13.35 -18.72 8.77
CA GLN A 130 -14.21 -17.53 8.67
C GLN A 130 -13.43 -16.27 8.32
N ASP A 131 -12.09 -16.33 8.37
CA ASP A 131 -11.21 -15.20 8.06
C ASP A 131 -9.94 -15.72 7.37
N SER A 132 -9.30 -14.86 6.59
CA SER A 132 -8.05 -15.19 5.89
C SER A 132 -6.85 -15.07 6.84
N PRO A 133 -6.02 -16.12 6.99
CA PRO A 133 -4.78 -16.01 7.76
C PRO A 133 -3.72 -15.11 7.09
N LEU A 134 -3.80 -14.90 5.78
CA LEU A 134 -2.89 -14.02 5.04
C LEU A 134 -3.30 -12.54 5.17
N ARG A 135 -4.60 -12.27 5.11
CA ARG A 135 -5.15 -10.92 5.22
C ARG A 135 -6.41 -10.93 6.10
N PRO A 136 -6.25 -11.04 7.41
CA PRO A 136 -7.38 -11.07 8.33
C PRO A 136 -8.13 -9.73 8.33
N LEU A 137 -9.43 -9.77 8.63
CA LEU A 137 -10.30 -8.59 8.68
C LEU A 137 -9.75 -7.50 9.60
N SER A 138 -9.11 -7.88 10.70
CA SER A 138 -8.45 -6.93 11.60
C SER A 138 -7.39 -6.07 10.89
N ARG A 139 -6.62 -6.63 9.95
CA ARG A 139 -5.66 -5.90 9.12
C ARG A 139 -6.34 -4.96 8.14
N VAL A 140 -7.48 -5.37 7.59
CA VAL A 140 -8.29 -4.52 6.71
C VAL A 140 -8.80 -3.30 7.49
N LEU A 141 -9.33 -3.52 8.69
CA LEU A 141 -9.81 -2.44 9.57
C LEU A 141 -8.68 -1.48 9.98
N GLN A 142 -7.49 -1.99 10.31
CA GLN A 142 -6.32 -1.17 10.59
C GLN A 142 -5.93 -0.30 9.39
N ASN A 143 -5.98 -0.86 8.17
CA ASN A 143 -5.68 -0.11 6.96
C ASN A 143 -6.71 1.01 6.73
N LEU A 144 -7.99 0.73 6.93
CA LEU A 144 -9.05 1.74 6.84
C LEU A 144 -8.87 2.86 7.87
N GLN A 145 -8.51 2.54 9.12
CA GLN A 145 -8.22 3.54 10.16
C GLN A 145 -7.09 4.49 9.75
N VAL A 146 -6.01 3.95 9.17
CA VAL A 146 -4.91 4.76 8.65
C VAL A 146 -5.37 5.64 7.47
N MET A 147 -6.14 5.07 6.56
CA MET A 147 -6.68 5.82 5.41
C MET A 147 -7.64 6.93 5.84
N ASP A 148 -8.48 6.70 6.84
CA ASP A 148 -9.38 7.70 7.38
C ASP A 148 -8.62 8.86 8.05
N GLU A 149 -7.55 8.56 8.78
CA GLU A 149 -6.70 9.62 9.35
C GLU A 149 -6.00 10.44 8.24
N VAL A 150 -5.49 9.79 7.19
CA VAL A 150 -4.93 10.48 6.02
C VAL A 150 -5.97 11.37 5.36
N ARG A 151 -7.18 10.84 5.09
CA ARG A 151 -8.30 11.61 4.51
C ARG A 151 -8.63 12.84 5.34
N ARG A 152 -8.71 12.69 6.65
CA ARG A 152 -8.98 13.79 7.58
C ARG A 152 -7.92 14.90 7.45
N GLN A 153 -6.63 14.54 7.34
CA GLN A 153 -5.54 15.51 7.21
C GLN A 153 -5.54 16.24 5.87
N VAL A 154 -5.90 15.56 4.78
CA VAL A 154 -5.93 16.16 3.43
C VAL A 154 -7.27 16.79 3.07
N GLY A 155 -8.27 16.73 3.96
CA GLY A 155 -9.59 17.32 3.73
C GLY A 155 -10.45 16.57 2.71
N ALA A 156 -10.14 15.31 2.43
CA ALA A 156 -10.92 14.47 1.52
C ALA A 156 -12.18 13.93 2.23
N VAL A 157 -13.29 14.65 2.10
CA VAL A 157 -14.58 14.36 2.77
C VAL A 157 -15.56 13.80 1.74
N PHE A 158 -16.26 12.71 2.08
CA PHE A 158 -17.32 12.17 1.24
C PHE A 158 -18.60 13.01 1.33
N ASN A 159 -19.48 12.91 0.32
CA ASN A 159 -20.72 13.69 0.29
C ASN A 159 -21.62 13.38 1.49
N GLU A 160 -21.63 12.13 1.94
CA GLU A 160 -22.41 11.65 3.08
C GLU A 160 -21.90 12.16 4.45
N GLU A 161 -20.70 12.72 4.48
CA GLU A 161 -20.04 13.26 5.69
C GLU A 161 -20.16 14.79 5.78
N ARG A 162 -20.81 15.46 4.79
CA ARG A 162 -20.97 16.92 4.69
C ARG A 162 -22.23 17.46 5.35
#